data_d47eafa32dcada45b80902334a4bfa8e
#
_entry.id   d47eafa32dcada45b80902334a4bfa8e
#
_cell.length_a   1.000
_cell.length_b   1.000
_cell.length_c   1.000
_cell.angle_alpha   90.00
_cell.angle_beta   90.00
_cell.angle_gamma   90.00
#
_symmetry.space_group_name_H-M   'P 1'
#
loop_
_entity.id
_entity.type
_entity.pdbx_description
1 polymer ?
#
loop_
_entity_poly.entity_id
_entity_poly.type
_entity_poly.pdbx_seq_one_letter_code
_entity_poly.pdbx_strand_id
1 'polypeptide(L)'
;MFPLFNTLYFISIYVQSLSEQLKLLNEGRGLSKTQICWLGFVLSGIIVSNTICWAIFERISNKKHKSAKLIGMFRRAKLPWDKLMLVSIKLVLARYGLTEGVLLLDDSDKNRSKNVRKIHAAHKVKDKATGGYSIAQNIMFLVLVTDKVTIPLGFAFYEPDPEWVKWRAKDKQLKKQKVPKSERPKEPKKNHKNKRELAVGLVKEFVSNFPAFKIRSVCADCFFGNKKFADGIKAICKTQIISQIRSNQIVYIRGKPLSVNDLFKRYPGIPETINCRGEDKNVIMYGMRIKGKAYGHKLFVIALKYEGEEDYRFITATDLSWRAIDIVSAYTLRWLVEVFIQDWKGHMGFDRLAIQQGDDGSRRGLILSLLVDHSLFFHEDQSALIDAKLQAGTVGSLTNRIKVEAFLDSVKELIYSDNPKEAYEKISKDLMGIYELRSSKKHMVNLDMSQYEGKPHLAAQFRNVA
;
A
#
# COMPACT_ATOMS: atom_id res chain seq x y z
N MET A 1 -13.66 -12.82 16.32
CA MET A 1 -13.94 -11.38 16.17
C MET A 1 -14.53 -10.93 17.49
N PHE A 2 -13.88 -9.99 18.17
CA PHE A 2 -14.33 -9.54 19.49
C PHE A 2 -15.38 -8.43 19.35
N PRO A 3 -16.29 -8.28 20.32
CA PRO A 3 -17.21 -7.14 20.35
C PRO A 3 -16.44 -5.85 20.57
N LEU A 4 -16.91 -4.77 19.98
CA LEU A 4 -16.38 -3.42 20.18
C LEU A 4 -17.50 -2.55 20.73
N PHE A 5 -17.52 -2.37 22.05
CA PHE A 5 -18.56 -1.57 22.70
C PHE A 5 -18.22 -0.09 22.73
N ASN A 6 -16.93 0.24 22.83
CA ASN A 6 -16.42 1.59 22.90
C ASN A 6 -15.29 1.81 21.86
N THR A 7 -15.01 3.06 21.56
CA THR A 7 -13.82 3.42 20.79
C THR A 7 -12.57 3.12 21.62
N LEU A 8 -11.55 2.53 21.00
CA LEU A 8 -10.26 2.29 21.64
C LEU A 8 -9.65 3.60 22.14
N TYR A 9 -9.08 3.59 23.35
CA TYR A 9 -8.62 4.80 24.02
C TYR A 9 -7.61 5.61 23.20
N PHE A 10 -6.55 4.98 22.72
CA PHE A 10 -5.54 5.65 21.87
C PHE A 10 -6.11 6.18 20.55
N ILE A 11 -7.13 5.52 19.99
CA ILE A 11 -7.86 6.01 18.80
C ILE A 11 -8.65 7.28 19.14
N SER A 12 -9.26 7.35 20.32
CA SER A 12 -9.96 8.54 20.76
C SER A 12 -9.01 9.73 20.85
N ILE A 13 -7.81 9.56 21.44
CA ILE A 13 -6.77 10.58 21.50
C ILE A 13 -6.33 10.99 20.10
N TYR A 14 -6.04 10.02 19.25
CA TYR A 14 -5.62 10.27 17.88
C TYR A 14 -6.65 11.09 17.08
N VAL A 15 -7.93 10.70 17.14
CA VAL A 15 -9.00 11.41 16.40
C VAL A 15 -9.25 12.81 16.96
N GLN A 16 -9.13 13.00 18.25
CA GLN A 16 -9.18 14.34 18.85
C GLN A 16 -8.01 15.20 18.37
N SER A 17 -6.79 14.67 18.38
CA SER A 17 -5.61 15.35 17.87
C SER A 17 -5.75 15.71 16.38
N LEU A 18 -6.33 14.82 15.55
CA LEU A 18 -6.70 15.14 14.16
C LEU A 18 -7.65 16.33 14.09
N SER A 19 -8.69 16.35 14.93
CA SER A 19 -9.67 17.44 14.95
C SER A 19 -9.04 18.78 15.35
N GLU A 20 -8.17 18.78 16.36
CA GLU A 20 -7.46 20.00 16.79
C GLU A 20 -6.53 20.53 15.70
N GLN A 21 -5.76 19.66 15.06
CA GLN A 21 -4.89 20.08 13.96
C GLN A 21 -5.69 20.56 12.73
N LEU A 22 -6.85 19.99 12.48
CA LEU A 22 -7.76 20.47 11.43
C LEU A 22 -8.28 21.87 11.72
N LYS A 23 -8.55 22.24 12.98
CA LYS A 23 -8.93 23.61 13.38
C LYS A 23 -7.87 24.62 12.97
N LEU A 24 -6.58 24.28 13.14
CA LEU A 24 -5.46 25.14 12.75
C LEU A 24 -5.39 25.36 11.23
N LEU A 25 -5.78 24.35 10.44
CA LEU A 25 -5.77 24.42 8.97
C LEU A 25 -7.05 24.99 8.34
N ASN A 26 -8.15 25.06 9.10
CA ASN A 26 -9.50 25.40 8.60
C ASN A 26 -10.14 26.55 9.37
N GLU A 27 -9.39 27.58 9.70
CA GLU A 27 -9.94 28.80 10.33
C GLU A 27 -10.83 28.50 11.55
N GLY A 28 -10.35 27.60 12.42
CA GLY A 28 -11.05 27.20 13.64
C GLY A 28 -12.08 26.07 13.48
N ARG A 29 -12.27 25.49 12.27
CA ARG A 29 -13.22 24.42 12.02
C ARG A 29 -12.56 23.03 12.08
N GLY A 30 -12.78 22.32 13.17
CA GLY A 30 -12.40 20.90 13.34
C GLY A 30 -13.52 19.93 12.88
N LEU A 31 -13.42 18.68 13.33
CA LEU A 31 -14.48 17.69 13.16
C LEU A 31 -15.64 17.95 14.13
N SER A 32 -16.88 17.72 13.67
CA SER A 32 -18.03 17.73 14.58
C SER A 32 -18.00 16.53 15.55
N LYS A 33 -18.71 16.62 16.67
CA LYS A 33 -18.82 15.50 17.65
C LYS A 33 -19.24 14.19 16.96
N THR A 34 -20.21 14.25 16.05
CA THR A 34 -20.67 13.07 15.28
C THR A 34 -19.56 12.51 14.38
N GLN A 35 -18.76 13.37 13.74
CA GLN A 35 -17.65 12.94 12.90
C GLN A 35 -16.53 12.32 13.73
N ILE A 36 -16.22 12.89 14.90
CA ILE A 36 -15.22 12.33 15.86
C ILE A 36 -15.68 10.94 16.32
N CYS A 37 -16.91 10.79 16.80
CA CYS A 37 -17.45 9.50 17.22
C CYS A 37 -17.46 8.47 16.10
N TRP A 38 -17.88 8.88 14.90
CA TRP A 38 -17.92 7.98 13.75
C TRP A 38 -16.51 7.53 13.34
N LEU A 39 -15.57 8.47 13.21
CA LEU A 39 -14.20 8.16 12.79
C LEU A 39 -13.50 7.27 13.83
N GLY A 40 -13.62 7.60 15.12
CA GLY A 40 -13.08 6.80 16.22
C GLY A 40 -13.60 5.37 16.20
N PHE A 41 -14.93 5.20 16.09
CA PHE A 41 -15.54 3.88 16.00
C PHE A 41 -15.08 3.10 14.77
N VAL A 42 -15.02 3.74 13.59
CA VAL A 42 -14.62 3.08 12.34
C VAL A 42 -13.17 2.63 12.38
N LEU A 43 -12.23 3.49 12.84
CA LEU A 43 -10.82 3.12 12.95
C LEU A 43 -10.63 1.96 13.96
N SER A 44 -11.27 2.03 15.11
CA SER A 44 -11.27 0.93 16.09
C SER A 44 -11.86 -0.36 15.51
N GLY A 45 -12.97 -0.23 14.78
CA GLY A 45 -13.62 -1.36 14.10
C GLY A 45 -12.72 -2.02 13.06
N ILE A 46 -11.92 -1.25 12.32
CA ILE A 46 -10.95 -1.79 11.35
C ILE A 46 -9.88 -2.61 12.08
N ILE A 47 -9.30 -2.09 13.15
CA ILE A 47 -8.26 -2.80 13.92
C ILE A 47 -8.79 -4.13 14.47
N VAL A 48 -9.95 -4.09 15.11
CA VAL A 48 -10.54 -5.28 15.76
C VAL A 48 -10.97 -6.33 14.74
N SER A 49 -11.57 -5.91 13.62
CA SER A 49 -12.16 -6.82 12.63
C SER A 49 -11.27 -7.11 11.42
N ASN A 50 -10.20 -6.37 11.23
CA ASN A 50 -9.33 -6.39 10.06
C ASN A 50 -10.12 -6.33 8.75
N THR A 51 -11.11 -5.45 8.67
CA THR A 51 -11.93 -5.25 7.47
C THR A 51 -12.55 -3.85 7.47
N ILE A 52 -12.88 -3.33 6.29
CA ILE A 52 -13.73 -2.16 6.16
C ILE A 52 -15.10 -2.64 5.63
N CYS A 53 -15.93 -3.14 6.54
CA CYS A 53 -17.23 -3.69 6.21
C CYS A 53 -18.31 -3.21 7.20
N TRP A 54 -19.23 -2.40 6.71
CA TRP A 54 -20.26 -1.74 7.53
C TRP A 54 -21.17 -2.74 8.25
N ALA A 55 -21.50 -3.87 7.60
CA ALA A 55 -22.29 -4.93 8.22
C ALA A 55 -21.54 -5.65 9.35
N ILE A 56 -20.22 -5.74 9.25
CA ILE A 56 -19.38 -6.26 10.34
C ILE A 56 -19.34 -5.26 11.49
N PHE A 57 -19.20 -3.97 11.19
CA PHE A 57 -19.20 -2.91 12.19
C PHE A 57 -20.52 -2.83 12.96
N GLU A 58 -21.68 -2.98 12.26
CA GLU A 58 -22.97 -3.10 12.92
C GLU A 58 -23.02 -4.29 13.89
N ARG A 59 -22.49 -5.44 13.48
CA ARG A 59 -22.48 -6.65 14.31
C ARG A 59 -21.58 -6.51 15.54
N ILE A 60 -20.32 -6.09 15.37
CA ILE A 60 -19.39 -5.96 16.48
C ILE A 60 -19.82 -4.90 17.51
N SER A 61 -20.63 -3.91 17.09
CA SER A 61 -21.22 -2.92 17.99
C SER A 61 -22.57 -3.37 18.59
N ASN A 62 -22.92 -4.63 18.46
CA ASN A 62 -24.21 -5.15 18.87
C ASN A 62 -25.40 -4.32 18.34
N LYS A 63 -25.37 -3.98 17.04
CA LYS A 63 -26.37 -3.17 16.35
C LYS A 63 -26.53 -1.73 16.89
N LYS A 64 -25.68 -1.29 17.85
CA LYS A 64 -25.63 0.09 18.34
C LYS A 64 -25.36 1.08 17.20
N HIS A 65 -24.49 0.71 16.28
CA HIS A 65 -24.17 1.49 15.08
C HIS A 65 -24.72 0.80 13.83
N LYS A 66 -25.87 1.27 13.33
CA LYS A 66 -26.50 0.70 12.13
C LYS A 66 -25.67 0.94 10.87
N SER A 67 -25.50 -0.11 10.05
CA SER A 67 -24.71 -0.05 8.82
C SER A 67 -25.17 1.05 7.86
N ALA A 68 -26.46 1.30 7.75
CA ALA A 68 -27.01 2.38 6.94
C ALA A 68 -26.53 3.78 7.38
N LYS A 69 -26.45 4.02 8.72
CA LYS A 69 -25.93 5.29 9.27
C LYS A 69 -24.42 5.41 9.02
N LEU A 70 -23.66 4.31 9.20
CA LEU A 70 -22.22 4.28 8.93
C LEU A 70 -21.92 4.57 7.46
N ILE A 71 -22.65 3.95 6.54
CA ILE A 71 -22.55 4.21 5.10
C ILE A 71 -22.93 5.66 4.77
N GLY A 72 -23.98 6.18 5.41
CA GLY A 72 -24.42 7.55 5.24
C GLY A 72 -23.33 8.56 5.57
N MET A 73 -22.63 8.38 6.70
CA MET A 73 -21.48 9.18 7.09
C MET A 73 -20.32 9.05 6.10
N PHE A 74 -19.97 7.83 5.71
CA PHE A 74 -18.90 7.59 4.76
C PHE A 74 -19.12 8.25 3.40
N ARG A 75 -20.35 8.17 2.87
CA ARG A 75 -20.67 8.62 1.51
C ARG A 75 -21.08 10.08 1.43
N ARG A 76 -21.83 10.58 2.40
CA ARG A 76 -22.52 11.87 2.32
C ARG A 76 -22.00 12.94 3.26
N ALA A 77 -21.35 12.55 4.38
CA ALA A 77 -20.78 13.54 5.28
C ALA A 77 -19.62 14.29 4.62
N LYS A 78 -19.57 15.60 4.85
CA LYS A 78 -18.49 16.48 4.38
C LYS A 78 -17.27 16.34 5.28
N LEU A 79 -16.64 15.14 5.28
CA LEU A 79 -15.35 14.92 5.93
C LEU A 79 -14.23 15.45 5.03
N PRO A 80 -13.27 16.20 5.56
CA PRO A 80 -12.15 16.74 4.78
C PRO A 80 -11.07 15.68 4.56
N TRP A 81 -11.36 14.64 3.78
CA TRP A 81 -10.57 13.44 3.62
C TRP A 81 -9.09 13.69 3.32
N ASP A 82 -8.80 14.58 2.37
CA ASP A 82 -7.41 14.90 1.99
C ASP A 82 -6.67 15.63 3.12
N LYS A 83 -7.38 16.53 3.81
CA LYS A 83 -6.81 17.22 4.97
C LYS A 83 -6.62 16.27 6.15
N LEU A 84 -7.48 15.26 6.35
CA LEU A 84 -7.29 14.22 7.37
C LEU A 84 -5.98 13.47 7.16
N MET A 85 -5.68 13.06 5.92
CA MET A 85 -4.42 12.39 5.61
C MET A 85 -3.22 13.31 5.87
N LEU A 86 -3.26 14.54 5.38
CA LEU A 86 -2.21 15.55 5.60
C LEU A 86 -1.95 15.82 7.08
N VAL A 87 -3.02 16.03 7.85
CA VAL A 87 -2.93 16.29 9.29
C VAL A 87 -2.39 15.08 10.04
N SER A 88 -2.79 13.89 9.65
CA SER A 88 -2.28 12.65 10.24
C SER A 88 -0.77 12.52 10.07
N ILE A 89 -0.25 12.77 8.87
CA ILE A 89 1.20 12.82 8.62
C ILE A 89 1.86 13.85 9.53
N LYS A 90 1.31 15.08 9.57
CA LYS A 90 1.85 16.17 10.40
C LYS A 90 1.91 15.78 11.88
N LEU A 91 0.88 15.10 12.38
CA LEU A 91 0.83 14.62 13.77
C LEU A 91 1.95 13.62 14.07
N VAL A 92 2.16 12.63 13.21
CA VAL A 92 3.23 11.64 13.41
C VAL A 92 4.61 12.29 13.34
N LEU A 93 4.84 13.17 12.33
CA LEU A 93 6.10 13.90 12.21
C LEU A 93 6.39 14.76 13.45
N ALA A 94 5.40 15.48 13.96
CA ALA A 94 5.53 16.32 15.14
C ALA A 94 5.75 15.51 16.42
N ARG A 95 4.98 14.41 16.62
CA ARG A 95 5.08 13.54 17.81
C ARG A 95 6.50 13.02 18.03
N TYR A 96 7.16 12.61 16.97
CA TYR A 96 8.50 12.00 17.06
C TYR A 96 9.63 12.96 16.69
N GLY A 97 9.34 14.24 16.43
CA GLY A 97 10.33 15.25 16.06
C GLY A 97 11.06 14.93 14.77
N LEU A 98 10.34 14.37 13.79
CA LEU A 98 10.93 13.92 12.51
C LEU A 98 11.14 15.10 11.58
N THR A 99 12.38 15.37 11.21
CA THR A 99 12.76 16.49 10.34
C THR A 99 13.45 16.05 9.05
N GLU A 100 13.84 14.78 8.97
CA GLU A 100 14.51 14.21 7.80
C GLU A 100 14.23 12.73 7.61
N GLY A 101 14.43 12.23 6.38
CA GLY A 101 14.27 10.81 6.07
C GLY A 101 14.46 10.48 4.61
N VAL A 102 14.24 9.22 4.28
CA VAL A 102 14.31 8.66 2.93
C VAL A 102 12.89 8.41 2.41
N LEU A 103 12.61 8.85 1.18
CA LEU A 103 11.35 8.58 0.51
C LEU A 103 11.46 7.30 -0.32
N LEU A 104 10.50 6.42 -0.17
CA LEU A 104 10.40 5.18 -0.91
C LEU A 104 9.16 5.20 -1.81
N LEU A 105 9.30 4.69 -3.04
CA LEU A 105 8.23 4.59 -4.02
C LEU A 105 8.11 3.15 -4.51
N ASP A 106 6.90 2.61 -4.40
CA ASP A 106 6.54 1.32 -4.99
C ASP A 106 5.04 1.26 -5.31
N ASP A 107 4.63 0.26 -6.08
CA ASP A 107 3.22 0.03 -6.37
C ASP A 107 2.75 -1.35 -5.95
N SER A 108 1.48 -1.45 -5.64
CA SER A 108 0.85 -2.71 -5.28
C SER A 108 -0.48 -2.91 -5.96
N ASP A 109 -0.75 -4.15 -6.35
CA ASP A 109 -2.02 -4.54 -6.93
C ASP A 109 -2.99 -5.01 -5.84
N LYS A 110 -4.22 -4.49 -5.87
CA LYS A 110 -5.35 -4.98 -5.09
C LYS A 110 -6.31 -5.73 -6.00
N ASN A 111 -6.29 -7.06 -5.91
CA ASN A 111 -7.17 -7.91 -6.69
C ASN A 111 -8.65 -7.64 -6.40
N ARG A 112 -9.47 -7.70 -7.44
CA ARG A 112 -10.91 -7.51 -7.41
C ARG A 112 -11.61 -8.68 -8.11
N SER A 113 -12.91 -8.84 -7.90
CA SER A 113 -13.68 -9.88 -8.60
C SER A 113 -13.74 -9.60 -10.10
N LYS A 114 -13.89 -10.65 -10.92
CA LYS A 114 -13.89 -10.56 -12.39
C LYS A 114 -14.97 -9.62 -12.96
N ASN A 115 -16.09 -9.45 -12.25
CA ASN A 115 -17.26 -8.68 -12.71
C ASN A 115 -17.38 -7.30 -12.07
N VAL A 116 -16.29 -6.70 -11.63
CA VAL A 116 -16.30 -5.37 -11.03
C VAL A 116 -16.41 -4.29 -12.09
N ARG A 117 -17.55 -3.58 -12.13
CA ARG A 117 -17.81 -2.49 -13.10
C ARG A 117 -17.76 -1.09 -12.48
N LYS A 118 -17.89 -0.98 -11.15
CA LYS A 118 -18.08 0.31 -10.44
C LYS A 118 -16.93 0.66 -9.49
N ILE A 119 -15.86 -0.09 -9.47
CA ILE A 119 -14.68 0.24 -8.66
C ILE A 119 -13.74 1.10 -9.50
N HIS A 120 -13.36 2.26 -8.93
CA HIS A 120 -12.46 3.21 -9.57
C HIS A 120 -11.13 2.56 -9.96
N ALA A 121 -10.63 2.89 -11.15
CA ALA A 121 -9.34 2.45 -11.69
C ALA A 121 -9.12 0.91 -11.71
N ALA A 122 -10.17 0.10 -11.57
CA ALA A 122 -10.06 -1.35 -11.69
C ALA A 122 -9.88 -1.76 -13.16
N HIS A 123 -8.77 -2.42 -13.47
CA HIS A 123 -8.41 -2.81 -14.83
C HIS A 123 -7.74 -4.19 -14.87
N LYS A 124 -7.54 -4.72 -16.09
CA LYS A 124 -6.87 -6.00 -16.30
C LYS A 124 -5.37 -5.87 -16.03
N VAL A 125 -4.87 -6.59 -15.05
CA VAL A 125 -3.47 -6.63 -14.64
C VAL A 125 -2.92 -8.04 -14.87
N LYS A 126 -1.65 -8.13 -15.28
CA LYS A 126 -0.97 -9.42 -15.40
C LYS A 126 -0.63 -9.93 -14.01
N ASP A 127 -1.13 -11.11 -13.69
CA ASP A 127 -0.76 -11.80 -12.46
C ASP A 127 0.63 -12.44 -12.64
N LYS A 128 1.59 -12.01 -11.82
CA LYS A 128 2.96 -12.50 -11.90
C LYS A 128 3.11 -13.93 -11.37
N ALA A 129 2.25 -14.32 -10.42
CA ALA A 129 2.33 -15.64 -9.79
C ALA A 129 1.78 -16.76 -10.71
N THR A 130 0.64 -16.50 -11.35
CA THR A 130 -0.03 -17.50 -12.21
C THR A 130 0.30 -17.34 -13.68
N GLY A 131 0.95 -16.24 -14.08
CA GLY A 131 1.17 -15.88 -15.50
C GLY A 131 -0.10 -15.42 -16.24
N GLY A 132 -1.27 -15.52 -15.59
CA GLY A 132 -2.57 -15.15 -16.12
C GLY A 132 -2.88 -13.65 -15.98
N TYR A 133 -4.18 -13.33 -15.91
CA TYR A 133 -4.65 -11.96 -15.73
C TYR A 133 -5.74 -11.93 -14.66
N SER A 134 -5.69 -10.90 -13.81
CA SER A 134 -6.73 -10.57 -12.84
C SER A 134 -7.27 -9.17 -13.09
N ILE A 135 -8.44 -8.86 -12.51
CA ILE A 135 -8.90 -7.48 -12.41
C ILE A 135 -8.39 -6.94 -11.08
N ALA A 136 -7.66 -5.84 -11.13
CA ALA A 136 -7.06 -5.25 -9.93
C ALA A 136 -7.06 -3.72 -10.00
N GLN A 137 -6.99 -3.08 -8.83
CA GLN A 137 -6.58 -1.68 -8.71
C GLN A 137 -5.08 -1.67 -8.45
N ASN A 138 -4.34 -0.94 -9.27
CA ASN A 138 -2.93 -0.69 -9.03
C ASN A 138 -2.77 0.64 -8.28
N ILE A 139 -2.12 0.59 -7.13
CA ILE A 139 -1.98 1.70 -6.20
C ILE A 139 -0.51 2.02 -6.03
N MET A 140 -0.11 3.24 -6.38
CA MET A 140 1.20 3.80 -6.07
C MET A 140 1.23 4.28 -4.64
N PHE A 141 2.30 3.98 -3.90
CA PHE A 141 2.54 4.49 -2.55
C PHE A 141 3.81 5.33 -2.50
N LEU A 142 3.76 6.40 -1.72
CA LEU A 142 4.91 7.12 -1.21
C LEU A 142 5.02 6.83 0.28
N VAL A 143 6.16 6.29 0.69
CA VAL A 143 6.44 5.91 2.08
C VAL A 143 7.67 6.66 2.56
N LEU A 144 7.63 7.16 3.78
CA LEU A 144 8.76 7.78 4.46
C LEU A 144 9.40 6.79 5.43
N VAL A 145 10.71 6.68 5.36
CA VAL A 145 11.53 5.97 6.34
C VAL A 145 12.41 6.97 7.08
N THR A 146 12.37 6.91 8.39
CA THR A 146 13.20 7.69 9.30
C THR A 146 14.00 6.78 10.20
N ASP A 147 14.76 7.33 11.10
CA ASP A 147 15.45 6.58 12.17
C ASP A 147 14.52 5.95 13.21
N LYS A 148 13.25 6.38 13.25
CA LYS A 148 12.28 5.94 14.26
C LYS A 148 11.10 5.17 13.68
N VAL A 149 10.58 5.60 12.53
CA VAL A 149 9.33 5.07 11.99
C VAL A 149 9.35 4.96 10.47
N THR A 150 8.52 4.06 9.96
CA THR A 150 8.19 3.94 8.52
C THR A 150 6.70 4.23 8.37
N ILE A 151 6.33 5.27 7.61
CA ILE A 151 4.93 5.69 7.45
C ILE A 151 4.56 5.97 6.00
N PRO A 152 3.33 5.62 5.56
CA PRO A 152 2.81 6.02 4.26
C PRO A 152 2.48 7.53 4.25
N LEU A 153 3.00 8.24 3.24
CA LEU A 153 2.76 9.67 3.07
C LEU A 153 1.65 9.99 2.08
N GLY A 154 1.35 9.08 1.18
CA GLY A 154 0.35 9.30 0.15
C GLY A 154 0.23 8.12 -0.81
N PHE A 155 -0.79 8.20 -1.64
CA PHE A 155 -1.08 7.18 -2.65
C PHE A 155 -1.72 7.80 -3.90
N ALA A 156 -1.63 7.06 -5.01
CA ALA A 156 -2.35 7.38 -6.24
C ALA A 156 -2.81 6.10 -6.94
N PHE A 157 -4.04 6.10 -7.45
CA PHE A 157 -4.52 5.03 -8.30
C PHE A 157 -3.97 5.18 -9.71
N TYR A 158 -3.41 4.11 -10.25
CA TYR A 158 -3.01 4.05 -11.63
C TYR A 158 -4.16 3.53 -12.49
N GLU A 159 -4.50 4.28 -13.52
CA GLU A 159 -5.46 3.88 -14.53
C GLU A 159 -4.79 3.94 -15.91
N PRO A 160 -4.75 2.82 -16.66
CA PRO A 160 -4.22 2.83 -18.00
C PRO A 160 -5.12 3.64 -18.93
N ASP A 161 -4.52 4.48 -19.79
CA ASP A 161 -5.25 5.24 -20.79
C ASP A 161 -5.92 4.27 -21.80
N PRO A 162 -7.26 4.28 -21.94
CA PRO A 162 -7.98 3.34 -22.79
C PRO A 162 -7.61 3.44 -24.27
N GLU A 163 -7.39 4.65 -24.76
CA GLU A 163 -7.01 4.87 -26.17
C GLU A 163 -5.59 4.35 -26.45
N TRP A 164 -4.68 4.60 -25.52
CA TRP A 164 -3.31 4.10 -25.60
C TRP A 164 -3.25 2.58 -25.51
N VAL A 165 -4.09 1.96 -24.67
CA VAL A 165 -4.19 0.50 -24.56
C VAL A 165 -4.67 -0.11 -25.89
N LYS A 166 -5.71 0.45 -26.50
CA LYS A 166 -6.22 0.03 -27.81
C LYS A 166 -5.17 0.18 -28.89
N TRP A 167 -4.53 1.34 -28.96
CA TRP A 167 -3.45 1.60 -29.91
C TRP A 167 -2.30 0.60 -29.75
N ARG A 168 -1.84 0.36 -28.50
CA ARG A 168 -0.73 -0.56 -28.21
C ARG A 168 -1.06 -2.00 -28.63
N ALA A 169 -2.29 -2.44 -28.41
CA ALA A 169 -2.74 -3.76 -28.84
C ALA A 169 -2.67 -3.90 -30.36
N LYS A 170 -3.17 -2.90 -31.09
CA LYS A 170 -3.12 -2.82 -32.57
C LYS A 170 -1.69 -2.75 -33.10
N ASP A 171 -0.84 -1.88 -32.53
CA ASP A 171 0.57 -1.75 -32.91
C ASP A 171 1.34 -3.07 -32.70
N LYS A 172 1.07 -3.78 -31.57
CA LYS A 172 1.65 -5.08 -31.30
C LYS A 172 1.22 -6.14 -32.34
N GLN A 173 -0.04 -6.13 -32.76
CA GLN A 173 -0.55 -7.03 -33.80
C GLN A 173 0.13 -6.74 -35.17
N LEU A 174 0.21 -5.47 -35.53
CA LEU A 174 0.87 -5.05 -36.80
C LEU A 174 2.38 -5.35 -36.80
N LYS A 175 3.04 -5.24 -35.67
CA LYS A 175 4.44 -5.69 -35.47
C LYS A 175 4.62 -7.18 -35.72
N LYS A 176 3.70 -8.01 -35.22
CA LYS A 176 3.73 -9.46 -35.47
C LYS A 176 3.55 -9.78 -36.98
N GLN A 177 2.74 -8.98 -37.66
CA GLN A 177 2.51 -9.07 -39.10
C GLN A 177 3.64 -8.43 -39.95
N LYS A 178 4.73 -7.96 -39.31
CA LYS A 178 5.89 -7.31 -39.91
C LYS A 178 5.55 -6.02 -40.71
N VAL A 179 4.42 -5.38 -40.45
CA VAL A 179 4.05 -4.11 -41.07
C VAL A 179 5.08 -3.03 -40.74
N PRO A 180 5.58 -2.25 -41.71
CA PRO A 180 6.55 -1.17 -41.50
C PRO A 180 6.04 -0.13 -40.48
N LYS A 181 6.96 0.50 -39.74
CA LYS A 181 6.60 1.51 -38.71
C LYS A 181 5.88 2.72 -39.30
N SER A 182 6.20 3.10 -40.52
CA SER A 182 5.56 4.20 -41.28
C SER A 182 4.07 4.00 -41.53
N GLU A 183 3.64 2.74 -41.72
CA GLU A 183 2.26 2.36 -42.02
C GLU A 183 1.43 2.05 -40.76
N ARG A 184 2.06 2.07 -39.58
CA ARG A 184 1.37 1.83 -38.30
C ARG A 184 0.74 3.11 -37.76
N PRO A 185 -0.40 3.02 -37.06
CA PRO A 185 -1.06 4.19 -36.51
C PRO A 185 -0.13 4.93 -35.53
N LYS A 186 -0.12 6.24 -35.58
CA LYS A 186 0.64 7.10 -34.66
C LYS A 186 0.18 6.88 -33.23
N GLU A 187 1.13 6.98 -32.27
CA GLU A 187 0.83 6.89 -30.84
C GLU A 187 -0.12 8.05 -30.44
N PRO A 188 -1.28 7.76 -29.82
CA PRO A 188 -2.19 8.80 -29.38
C PRO A 188 -1.58 9.64 -28.28
N LYS A 189 -2.04 10.87 -28.14
CA LYS A 189 -1.70 11.72 -27.00
C LYS A 189 -2.25 11.06 -25.73
N LYS A 190 -1.40 10.90 -24.71
CA LYS A 190 -1.80 10.32 -23.44
C LYS A 190 -2.61 11.31 -22.62
N ASN A 191 -3.80 10.89 -22.20
CA ASN A 191 -4.68 11.68 -21.35
C ASN A 191 -4.53 11.30 -19.86
N HIS A 192 -4.05 10.09 -19.57
CA HIS A 192 -3.84 9.60 -18.21
C HIS A 192 -2.35 9.63 -17.83
N LYS A 193 -2.08 9.98 -16.59
CA LYS A 193 -0.72 9.95 -16.03
C LYS A 193 -0.22 8.51 -15.93
N ASN A 194 1.01 8.30 -16.36
CA ASN A 194 1.67 7.01 -16.12
C ASN A 194 2.18 6.89 -14.67
N LYS A 195 2.55 5.67 -14.24
CA LYS A 195 3.00 5.40 -12.88
C LYS A 195 4.15 6.30 -12.41
N ARG A 196 5.08 6.65 -13.29
CA ARG A 196 6.22 7.53 -12.96
C ARG A 196 5.77 8.97 -12.72
N GLU A 197 4.84 9.45 -13.52
CA GLU A 197 4.25 10.78 -13.35
C GLU A 197 3.40 10.86 -12.08
N LEU A 198 2.70 9.78 -11.72
CA LEU A 198 2.00 9.67 -10.43
C LEU A 198 2.98 9.72 -9.26
N ALA A 199 4.07 8.94 -9.33
CA ALA A 199 5.11 8.92 -8.30
C ALA A 199 5.77 10.30 -8.12
N VAL A 200 6.11 10.99 -9.21
CA VAL A 200 6.63 12.37 -9.18
C VAL A 200 5.59 13.31 -8.57
N GLY A 201 4.30 13.14 -8.88
CA GLY A 201 3.21 13.90 -8.30
C GLY A 201 3.11 13.76 -6.78
N LEU A 202 3.23 12.54 -6.25
CA LEU A 202 3.22 12.27 -4.81
C LEU A 202 4.39 12.94 -4.08
N VAL A 203 5.60 12.87 -4.64
CA VAL A 203 6.76 13.56 -4.07
C VAL A 203 6.57 15.07 -4.09
N LYS A 204 6.03 15.63 -5.18
CA LYS A 204 5.72 17.06 -5.29
C LYS A 204 4.73 17.51 -4.23
N GLU A 205 3.67 16.74 -4.03
CA GLU A 205 2.65 17.01 -3.01
C GLU A 205 3.26 17.02 -1.59
N PHE A 206 4.09 16.01 -1.26
CA PHE A 206 4.77 15.96 0.02
C PHE A 206 5.68 17.18 0.24
N VAL A 207 6.56 17.49 -0.71
CA VAL A 207 7.48 18.63 -0.61
C VAL A 207 6.72 19.97 -0.47
N SER A 208 5.61 20.14 -1.18
CA SER A 208 4.78 21.34 -1.09
C SER A 208 4.13 21.50 0.27
N ASN A 209 3.71 20.39 0.91
CA ASN A 209 3.08 20.39 2.22
C ASN A 209 4.08 20.45 3.39
N PHE A 210 5.32 19.99 3.17
CA PHE A 210 6.39 19.93 4.18
C PHE A 210 7.72 20.48 3.65
N PRO A 211 7.79 21.79 3.32
CA PRO A 211 8.97 22.38 2.65
C PRO A 211 10.23 22.38 3.52
N ALA A 212 10.08 22.35 4.83
CA ALA A 212 11.21 22.29 5.78
C ALA A 212 11.74 20.88 6.02
N PHE A 213 11.03 19.84 5.54
CA PHE A 213 11.46 18.44 5.73
C PHE A 213 12.64 18.11 4.82
N LYS A 214 13.73 17.60 5.39
CA LYS A 214 14.94 17.26 4.65
C LYS A 214 14.87 15.85 4.06
N ILE A 215 14.71 15.76 2.76
CA ILE A 215 14.75 14.48 2.04
C ILE A 215 16.20 14.10 1.79
N ARG A 216 16.66 13.01 2.39
CA ARG A 216 18.00 12.47 2.22
C ARG A 216 18.21 11.81 0.87
N SER A 217 17.26 10.97 0.46
CA SER A 217 17.22 10.34 -0.85
C SER A 217 15.82 9.90 -1.22
N VAL A 218 15.61 9.64 -2.51
CA VAL A 218 14.41 8.98 -3.05
C VAL A 218 14.82 7.64 -3.62
N CYS A 219 14.30 6.55 -3.05
CA CYS A 219 14.60 5.18 -3.49
C CYS A 219 13.38 4.57 -4.20
N ALA A 220 13.62 3.90 -5.32
CA ALA A 220 12.58 3.26 -6.10
C ALA A 220 13.10 1.98 -6.78
N ASP A 221 12.20 1.13 -7.25
CA ASP A 221 12.55 -0.10 -7.95
C ASP A 221 13.07 0.16 -9.38
N CYS A 222 13.41 -0.92 -10.08
CA CYS A 222 13.92 -0.91 -11.45
C CYS A 222 12.96 -0.28 -12.47
N PHE A 223 11.64 -0.26 -12.21
CA PHE A 223 10.66 0.36 -13.09
C PHE A 223 10.87 1.87 -13.20
N PHE A 224 11.31 2.51 -12.10
CA PHE A 224 11.57 3.94 -12.02
C PHE A 224 12.97 4.35 -12.50
N GLY A 225 13.86 3.38 -12.75
CA GLY A 225 15.24 3.62 -13.20
C GLY A 225 15.33 4.23 -14.61
N ASN A 226 14.90 5.47 -14.79
CA ASN A 226 15.01 6.19 -16.07
C ASN A 226 15.16 7.71 -15.91
N LYS A 227 15.63 8.34 -17.00
CA LYS A 227 15.92 9.79 -17.02
C LYS A 227 14.70 10.65 -16.66
N LYS A 228 13.51 10.38 -17.24
CA LYS A 228 12.31 11.22 -17.01
C LYS A 228 11.89 11.26 -15.55
N PHE A 229 11.96 10.12 -14.88
CA PHE A 229 11.67 10.07 -13.44
C PHE A 229 12.72 10.83 -12.64
N ALA A 230 14.00 10.57 -12.90
CA ALA A 230 15.10 11.25 -12.20
C ALA A 230 15.04 12.77 -12.39
N ASP A 231 14.84 13.25 -13.61
CA ASP A 231 14.70 14.69 -13.91
C ASP A 231 13.47 15.28 -13.21
N GLY A 232 12.34 14.54 -13.17
CA GLY A 232 11.12 14.97 -12.50
C GLY A 232 11.29 15.15 -10.99
N ILE A 233 11.95 14.21 -10.32
CA ILE A 233 12.28 14.32 -8.89
C ILE A 233 13.28 15.45 -8.65
N LYS A 234 14.34 15.54 -9.46
CA LYS A 234 15.37 16.59 -9.34
C LYS A 234 14.80 18.01 -9.50
N ALA A 235 13.76 18.18 -10.31
CA ALA A 235 13.08 19.45 -10.47
C ALA A 235 12.28 19.86 -9.22
N ILE A 236 11.88 18.90 -8.37
CA ILE A 236 11.11 19.13 -7.15
C ILE A 236 12.03 19.31 -5.95
N CYS A 237 12.98 18.42 -5.78
CA CYS A 237 13.93 18.43 -4.67
C CYS A 237 15.32 18.05 -5.16
N LYS A 238 16.33 18.82 -4.71
CA LYS A 238 17.75 18.58 -5.02
C LYS A 238 18.27 17.46 -4.11
N THR A 239 17.90 16.21 -4.37
CA THR A 239 18.30 15.08 -3.53
C THR A 239 18.85 13.92 -4.36
N GLN A 240 19.50 12.98 -3.69
CA GLN A 240 19.97 11.74 -4.28
C GLN A 240 18.80 10.88 -4.72
N ILE A 241 18.85 10.36 -5.95
CA ILE A 241 17.86 9.42 -6.47
C ILE A 241 18.58 8.08 -6.67
N ILE A 242 18.07 7.05 -6.01
CA ILE A 242 18.63 5.70 -6.03
C ILE A 242 17.59 4.76 -6.61
N SER A 243 17.97 3.99 -7.63
CA SER A 243 17.09 2.97 -8.20
C SER A 243 17.86 1.77 -8.70
N GLN A 244 17.22 0.63 -8.73
CA GLN A 244 17.80 -0.52 -9.43
C GLN A 244 17.66 -0.33 -10.93
N ILE A 245 18.61 -0.84 -11.70
CA ILE A 245 18.56 -0.88 -13.17
C ILE A 245 18.66 -2.32 -13.67
N ARG A 246 18.17 -2.53 -14.88
CA ARG A 246 18.26 -3.85 -15.51
C ARG A 246 19.67 -4.17 -15.95
N SER A 247 20.07 -5.45 -15.87
CA SER A 247 21.36 -5.96 -16.29
C SER A 247 21.74 -5.64 -17.75
N ASN A 248 20.74 -5.53 -18.62
CA ASN A 248 20.93 -5.22 -20.04
C ASN A 248 20.96 -3.72 -20.38
N GLN A 249 20.93 -2.84 -19.38
CA GLN A 249 21.09 -1.38 -19.59
C GLN A 249 22.47 -1.08 -20.20
N ILE A 250 22.49 -0.18 -21.19
CA ILE A 250 23.72 0.21 -21.88
C ILE A 250 24.35 1.41 -21.19
N VAL A 251 25.65 1.27 -20.93
CA VAL A 251 26.53 2.32 -20.42
C VAL A 251 27.69 2.53 -21.39
N TYR A 252 28.39 3.65 -21.28
CA TYR A 252 29.52 3.99 -22.14
C TYR A 252 30.82 4.03 -21.36
N ILE A 253 31.79 3.19 -21.77
CA ILE A 253 33.16 3.21 -21.27
C ILE A 253 34.08 3.66 -22.39
N ARG A 254 34.83 4.75 -22.19
CA ARG A 254 35.70 5.32 -23.22
C ARG A 254 35.00 5.43 -24.60
N GLY A 255 33.73 5.86 -24.60
CA GLY A 255 32.91 6.01 -25.79
C GLY A 255 32.29 4.72 -26.36
N LYS A 256 32.68 3.54 -25.89
CA LYS A 256 32.15 2.25 -26.35
C LYS A 256 30.92 1.82 -25.54
N PRO A 257 29.81 1.41 -26.20
CA PRO A 257 28.62 0.90 -25.52
C PRO A 257 28.87 -0.51 -24.99
N LEU A 258 28.42 -0.78 -23.76
CA LEU A 258 28.50 -2.08 -23.10
C LEU A 258 27.28 -2.26 -22.21
N SER A 259 26.78 -3.49 -22.06
CA SER A 259 25.73 -3.73 -21.05
C SER A 259 26.34 -3.63 -19.64
N VAL A 260 25.50 -3.25 -18.66
CA VAL A 260 25.93 -3.19 -17.26
C VAL A 260 26.45 -4.55 -16.81
N ASN A 261 25.77 -5.63 -17.17
CA ASN A 261 26.18 -6.99 -16.84
C ASN A 261 27.57 -7.34 -17.41
N ASP A 262 27.81 -7.05 -18.70
CA ASP A 262 29.10 -7.34 -19.33
C ASP A 262 30.24 -6.47 -18.78
N LEU A 263 29.87 -5.25 -18.34
CA LEU A 263 30.81 -4.37 -17.66
C LEU A 263 31.33 -5.02 -16.37
N PHE A 264 30.39 -5.42 -15.50
CA PHE A 264 30.77 -5.92 -14.17
C PHE A 264 31.30 -7.36 -14.18
N LYS A 265 31.10 -8.10 -15.27
CA LYS A 265 31.86 -9.33 -15.52
C LYS A 265 33.38 -9.08 -15.70
N ARG A 266 33.75 -7.90 -16.23
CA ARG A 266 35.15 -7.52 -16.42
C ARG A 266 35.80 -6.92 -15.16
N TYR A 267 35.00 -6.40 -14.26
CA TYR A 267 35.42 -5.75 -13.02
C TYR A 267 34.71 -6.43 -11.85
N PRO A 268 35.18 -7.62 -11.43
CA PRO A 268 34.63 -8.31 -10.27
C PRO A 268 34.77 -7.39 -9.05
N GLY A 269 33.74 -7.41 -8.21
CA GLY A 269 33.72 -6.60 -7.00
C GLY A 269 34.75 -7.09 -5.95
N ILE A 270 34.88 -6.29 -4.93
CA ILE A 270 35.66 -6.63 -3.72
C ILE A 270 34.68 -6.94 -2.57
N PRO A 271 35.09 -7.81 -1.63
CA PRO A 271 34.35 -8.03 -0.40
C PRO A 271 34.24 -6.74 0.41
N GLU A 272 33.03 -6.44 0.86
CA GLU A 272 32.71 -5.29 1.71
C GLU A 272 31.63 -5.72 2.72
N THR A 273 31.56 -5.02 3.84
CA THR A 273 30.51 -5.19 4.82
C THR A 273 29.58 -3.97 4.76
N ILE A 274 28.29 -4.19 4.59
CA ILE A 274 27.28 -3.14 4.57
C ILE A 274 26.32 -3.31 5.74
N ASN A 275 25.87 -2.20 6.32
CA ASN A 275 24.78 -2.25 7.27
C ASN A 275 23.45 -2.33 6.51
N CYS A 276 22.74 -3.43 6.67
CA CYS A 276 21.45 -3.69 6.05
C CYS A 276 20.37 -3.69 7.14
N ARG A 277 19.78 -2.53 7.41
CA ARG A 277 18.68 -2.38 8.39
C ARG A 277 19.08 -2.79 9.82
N GLY A 278 20.26 -2.39 10.26
CA GLY A 278 20.78 -2.70 11.59
C GLY A 278 21.60 -4.00 11.70
N GLU A 279 21.63 -4.81 10.62
CA GLU A 279 22.47 -6.01 10.55
C GLU A 279 23.61 -5.82 9.55
N ASP A 280 24.80 -6.26 9.92
CA ASP A 280 25.94 -6.27 9.01
C ASP A 280 25.84 -7.48 8.07
N LYS A 281 25.97 -7.21 6.77
CA LYS A 281 25.91 -8.23 5.70
C LYS A 281 27.19 -8.15 4.86
N ASN A 282 27.79 -9.30 4.61
CA ASN A 282 28.89 -9.41 3.66
C ASN A 282 28.36 -9.38 2.23
N VAL A 283 29.01 -8.58 1.41
CA VAL A 283 28.64 -8.39 0.00
C VAL A 283 29.91 -8.32 -0.86
N ILE A 284 29.74 -8.64 -2.14
CA ILE A 284 30.74 -8.32 -3.16
C ILE A 284 30.22 -7.10 -3.90
N MET A 285 30.99 -6.01 -3.90
CA MET A 285 30.56 -4.74 -4.44
C MET A 285 31.61 -4.09 -5.33
N TYR A 286 31.17 -3.46 -6.41
CA TYR A 286 32.00 -2.59 -7.24
C TYR A 286 31.17 -1.41 -7.76
N GLY A 287 31.70 -0.21 -7.63
CA GLY A 287 31.04 1.02 -8.04
C GLY A 287 31.81 1.79 -9.10
N MET A 288 31.12 2.29 -10.13
CA MET A 288 31.73 3.05 -11.21
C MET A 288 30.87 4.26 -11.61
N ARG A 289 31.52 5.41 -11.79
CA ARG A 289 30.88 6.64 -12.29
C ARG A 289 30.94 6.66 -13.81
N ILE A 290 29.85 6.28 -14.49
CA ILE A 290 29.80 6.07 -15.94
C ILE A 290 28.57 6.72 -16.58
N LYS A 291 28.67 7.04 -17.90
CA LYS A 291 27.57 7.59 -18.66
C LYS A 291 26.56 6.51 -19.01
N GLY A 292 25.32 6.65 -18.51
CA GLY A 292 24.19 5.79 -18.89
C GLY A 292 23.58 6.24 -20.22
N LYS A 293 23.39 5.33 -21.18
CA LYS A 293 22.74 5.65 -22.46
C LYS A 293 21.33 6.24 -22.26
N ALA A 294 20.54 5.60 -21.43
CA ALA A 294 19.15 6.02 -21.17
C ALA A 294 19.03 7.35 -20.42
N TYR A 295 20.07 7.72 -19.67
CA TYR A 295 20.10 8.94 -18.87
C TYR A 295 20.78 10.11 -19.57
N GLY A 296 21.71 9.83 -20.48
CA GLY A 296 22.44 10.85 -21.24
C GLY A 296 23.55 11.56 -20.46
N HIS A 297 23.69 11.29 -19.14
CA HIS A 297 24.73 11.86 -18.26
C HIS A 297 25.39 10.76 -17.41
N LYS A 298 26.40 11.15 -16.62
CA LYS A 298 27.08 10.25 -15.70
C LYS A 298 26.17 9.87 -14.53
N LEU A 299 26.20 8.60 -14.16
CA LEU A 299 25.57 8.02 -12.99
C LEU A 299 26.64 7.27 -12.19
N PHE A 300 26.39 7.11 -10.91
CA PHE A 300 27.12 6.12 -10.14
C PHE A 300 26.38 4.79 -10.26
N VAL A 301 26.99 3.82 -10.94
CA VAL A 301 26.44 2.46 -11.11
C VAL A 301 27.22 1.54 -10.19
N ILE A 302 26.49 0.79 -9.39
CA ILE A 302 27.04 -0.14 -8.40
C ILE A 302 26.49 -1.53 -8.72
N ALA A 303 27.41 -2.50 -8.86
CA ALA A 303 27.10 -3.92 -8.86
C ALA A 303 27.22 -4.42 -7.42
N LEU A 304 26.19 -5.09 -6.94
CA LEU A 304 26.08 -5.62 -5.59
C LEU A 304 25.66 -7.09 -5.66
N LYS A 305 26.34 -7.95 -4.94
CA LYS A 305 26.01 -9.36 -4.78
C LYS A 305 26.14 -9.75 -3.32
N TYR A 306 25.08 -10.27 -2.73
CA TYR A 306 25.16 -10.81 -1.37
C TYR A 306 25.87 -12.17 -1.35
N GLU A 307 26.41 -12.52 -0.22
CA GLU A 307 27.03 -13.82 -0.03
C GLU A 307 26.01 -14.94 -0.32
N GLY A 308 26.43 -15.93 -1.12
CA GLY A 308 25.56 -17.03 -1.58
C GLY A 308 24.70 -16.73 -2.81
N GLU A 309 24.67 -15.49 -3.33
CA GLU A 309 23.98 -15.19 -4.59
C GLU A 309 24.90 -15.42 -5.79
N GLU A 310 24.32 -15.88 -6.91
CA GLU A 310 25.06 -16.06 -8.17
C GLU A 310 25.12 -14.77 -8.98
N ASP A 311 24.01 -14.01 -9.03
CA ASP A 311 23.83 -12.84 -9.86
C ASP A 311 24.06 -11.53 -9.13
N TYR A 312 24.58 -10.54 -9.86
CA TYR A 312 24.67 -9.15 -9.38
C TYR A 312 23.35 -8.41 -9.53
N ARG A 313 23.03 -7.62 -8.53
CA ARG A 313 22.04 -6.54 -8.60
C ARG A 313 22.74 -5.25 -8.98
N PHE A 314 22.11 -4.45 -9.84
CA PHE A 314 22.70 -3.21 -10.32
C PHE A 314 21.89 -2.02 -9.81
N ILE A 315 22.55 -1.15 -9.05
CA ILE A 315 21.98 0.04 -8.44
C ILE A 315 22.56 1.26 -9.13
N THR A 316 21.74 2.29 -9.34
CA THR A 316 22.18 3.59 -9.84
C THR A 316 21.85 4.69 -8.85
N ALA A 317 22.74 5.68 -8.80
CA ALA A 317 22.58 6.88 -8.02
C ALA A 317 22.93 8.10 -8.87
N THR A 318 22.19 9.20 -8.67
CA THR A 318 22.31 10.41 -9.50
C THR A 318 23.31 11.42 -8.97
N ASP A 319 23.52 11.45 -7.66
CA ASP A 319 24.57 12.27 -7.02
C ASP A 319 25.87 11.46 -6.93
N LEU A 320 26.89 11.96 -7.59
CA LEU A 320 28.19 11.29 -7.71
C LEU A 320 29.10 11.51 -6.50
N SER A 321 28.73 12.36 -5.55
CA SER A 321 29.53 12.66 -4.36
C SER A 321 29.42 11.60 -3.26
N TRP A 322 28.35 10.82 -3.25
CA TRP A 322 28.14 9.77 -2.26
C TRP A 322 29.13 8.61 -2.44
N ARG A 323 29.45 7.93 -1.33
CA ARG A 323 30.22 6.68 -1.39
C ARG A 323 29.30 5.54 -1.82
N ALA A 324 29.87 4.51 -2.43
CA ALA A 324 29.10 3.33 -2.87
C ALA A 324 28.37 2.65 -1.70
N ILE A 325 29.03 2.53 -0.55
CA ILE A 325 28.45 1.93 0.66
C ILE A 325 27.22 2.71 1.16
N ASP A 326 27.25 4.04 1.14
CA ASP A 326 26.15 4.88 1.60
C ASP A 326 24.93 4.76 0.67
N ILE A 327 25.18 4.66 -0.65
CA ILE A 327 24.14 4.44 -1.66
C ILE A 327 23.49 3.08 -1.46
N VAL A 328 24.28 2.03 -1.26
CA VAL A 328 23.77 0.68 -1.05
C VAL A 328 22.99 0.60 0.25
N SER A 329 23.52 1.14 1.36
CA SER A 329 22.82 1.18 2.64
C SER A 329 21.47 1.90 2.53
N ALA A 330 21.41 3.07 1.87
CA ALA A 330 20.16 3.77 1.62
C ALA A 330 19.20 2.95 0.74
N TYR A 331 19.71 2.22 -0.25
CA TYR A 331 18.88 1.38 -1.11
C TYR A 331 18.29 0.17 -0.37
N THR A 332 18.96 -0.36 0.64
CA THR A 332 18.42 -1.48 1.44
C THR A 332 17.11 -1.10 2.15
N LEU A 333 16.91 0.19 2.47
CA LEU A 333 15.68 0.69 3.07
C LEU A 333 14.47 0.52 2.15
N ARG A 334 14.68 0.37 0.83
CA ARG A 334 13.58 0.13 -0.12
C ARG A 334 12.72 -1.08 0.26
N TRP A 335 13.30 -2.09 0.89
CA TRP A 335 12.54 -3.24 1.38
C TRP A 335 11.42 -2.85 2.36
N LEU A 336 11.55 -1.76 3.08
CA LEU A 336 10.55 -1.32 4.05
C LEU A 336 9.22 -0.89 3.40
N VAL A 337 9.22 -0.51 2.11
CA VAL A 337 7.94 -0.29 1.41
C VAL A 337 7.21 -1.61 1.15
N GLU A 338 7.93 -2.70 0.92
CA GLU A 338 7.33 -4.04 0.75
C GLU A 338 6.76 -4.54 2.08
N VAL A 339 7.49 -4.32 3.20
CA VAL A 339 7.00 -4.62 4.56
C VAL A 339 5.73 -3.81 4.85
N PHE A 340 5.75 -2.49 4.60
CA PHE A 340 4.56 -1.65 4.75
C PHE A 340 3.38 -2.20 3.93
N ILE A 341 3.58 -2.53 2.65
CA ILE A 341 2.53 -3.05 1.78
C ILE A 341 1.98 -4.39 2.32
N GLN A 342 2.83 -5.26 2.84
CA GLN A 342 2.42 -6.52 3.45
C GLN A 342 1.57 -6.28 4.71
N ASP A 343 2.02 -5.44 5.62
CA ASP A 343 1.32 -5.08 6.84
C ASP A 343 -0.01 -4.39 6.54
N TRP A 344 0.00 -3.43 5.61
CA TRP A 344 -1.21 -2.74 5.17
C TRP A 344 -2.27 -3.71 4.61
N LYS A 345 -1.87 -4.65 3.75
CA LYS A 345 -2.77 -5.70 3.24
C LYS A 345 -3.24 -6.65 4.33
N GLY A 346 -2.35 -7.04 5.22
CA GLY A 346 -2.61 -8.05 6.24
C GLY A 346 -3.44 -7.56 7.42
N HIS A 347 -3.28 -6.28 7.82
CA HIS A 347 -3.76 -5.80 9.12
C HIS A 347 -4.62 -4.54 9.08
N MET A 348 -4.57 -3.73 8.00
CA MET A 348 -5.25 -2.43 7.92
C MET A 348 -6.64 -2.49 7.25
N GLY A 349 -7.20 -3.66 7.09
CA GLY A 349 -8.57 -3.88 6.63
C GLY A 349 -8.82 -3.65 5.14
N PHE A 350 -7.87 -3.12 4.37
CA PHE A 350 -8.09 -2.79 2.97
C PHE A 350 -8.22 -4.02 2.08
N ASP A 351 -7.55 -5.12 2.42
CA ASP A 351 -7.63 -6.36 1.65
C ASP A 351 -9.03 -6.98 1.68
N ARG A 352 -9.76 -6.75 2.76
CA ARG A 352 -11.15 -7.16 2.97
C ARG A 352 -12.14 -5.99 2.86
N LEU A 353 -11.78 -4.97 2.09
CA LEU A 353 -12.65 -3.82 1.86
C LEU A 353 -13.91 -4.27 1.13
N ALA A 354 -15.06 -4.06 1.76
CA ALA A 354 -16.33 -4.17 1.08
C ALA A 354 -16.38 -3.20 -0.12
N ILE A 355 -17.07 -3.59 -1.17
CA ILE A 355 -17.11 -2.83 -2.43
C ILE A 355 -17.50 -1.38 -2.16
N GLN A 356 -16.55 -0.48 -2.29
CA GLN A 356 -16.74 0.95 -2.24
C GLN A 356 -16.74 1.49 -3.67
N GLN A 357 -17.89 1.94 -4.15
CA GLN A 357 -18.08 2.34 -5.53
C GLN A 357 -17.52 3.74 -5.80
N GLY A 358 -17.04 3.93 -7.02
CA GLY A 358 -16.55 5.20 -7.52
C GLY A 358 -15.17 5.59 -6.99
N ASP A 359 -14.68 6.74 -7.45
CA ASP A 359 -13.39 7.31 -7.04
C ASP A 359 -13.39 7.65 -5.55
N ASP A 360 -14.35 8.44 -5.11
CA ASP A 360 -14.55 8.82 -3.71
C ASP A 360 -14.57 7.60 -2.77
N GLY A 361 -15.32 6.55 -3.12
CA GLY A 361 -15.41 5.35 -2.30
C GLY A 361 -14.06 4.65 -2.16
N SER A 362 -13.35 4.46 -3.26
CA SER A 362 -12.02 3.85 -3.27
C SER A 362 -11.01 4.68 -2.50
N ARG A 363 -10.97 6.01 -2.73
CA ARG A 363 -10.06 6.94 -2.07
C ARG A 363 -10.29 7.01 -0.56
N ARG A 364 -11.54 7.22 -0.13
CA ARG A 364 -11.93 7.29 1.29
C ARG A 364 -11.64 6.00 2.03
N GLY A 365 -11.91 4.84 1.41
CA GLY A 365 -11.59 3.54 1.99
C GLY A 365 -10.08 3.35 2.19
N LEU A 366 -9.27 3.79 1.24
CA LEU A 366 -7.81 3.74 1.36
C LEU A 366 -7.31 4.72 2.43
N ILE A 367 -7.84 5.95 2.49
CA ILE A 367 -7.49 6.89 3.57
C ILE A 367 -7.81 6.29 4.95
N LEU A 368 -8.97 5.69 5.15
CA LEU A 368 -9.30 5.03 6.43
C LEU A 368 -8.25 3.98 6.82
N SER A 369 -7.82 3.14 5.87
CA SER A 369 -6.82 2.11 6.15
C SER A 369 -5.45 2.69 6.49
N LEU A 370 -5.05 3.80 5.86
CA LEU A 370 -3.80 4.50 6.15
C LEU A 370 -3.86 5.29 7.47
N LEU A 371 -5.03 5.85 7.82
CA LEU A 371 -5.23 6.46 9.14
C LEU A 371 -5.13 5.43 10.28
N VAL A 372 -5.54 4.17 10.03
CA VAL A 372 -5.30 3.07 10.99
C VAL A 372 -3.81 2.85 11.18
N ASP A 373 -3.03 2.76 10.11
CA ASP A 373 -1.57 2.62 10.19
C ASP A 373 -0.94 3.74 11.03
N HIS A 374 -1.26 5.00 10.71
CA HIS A 374 -0.76 6.14 11.47
C HIS A 374 -1.20 6.13 12.94
N SER A 375 -2.42 5.67 13.24
CA SER A 375 -2.94 5.64 14.60
C SER A 375 -2.17 4.68 15.51
N LEU A 376 -1.57 3.61 14.96
CA LEU A 376 -0.78 2.65 15.73
C LEU A 376 0.43 3.31 16.40
N PHE A 377 0.95 4.40 15.86
CA PHE A 377 2.02 5.18 16.50
C PHE A 377 1.56 5.98 17.74
N PHE A 378 0.26 6.01 18.03
CA PHE A 378 -0.31 6.63 19.22
C PHE A 378 -0.65 5.62 20.32
N HIS A 379 -0.46 4.33 20.06
CA HIS A 379 -0.60 3.29 21.09
C HIS A 379 0.52 3.44 22.12
N GLU A 380 0.18 3.32 23.40
CA GLU A 380 1.09 3.61 24.53
C GLU A 380 2.36 2.77 24.48
N ASP A 381 2.24 1.46 24.31
CA ASP A 381 3.40 0.57 24.24
C ASP A 381 4.28 0.85 23.02
N GLN A 382 3.67 1.09 21.86
CA GLN A 382 4.41 1.41 20.66
C GLN A 382 5.19 2.72 20.82
N SER A 383 4.55 3.73 21.39
CA SER A 383 5.20 5.00 21.68
C SER A 383 6.34 4.84 22.67
N ALA A 384 6.13 4.09 23.75
CA ALA A 384 7.15 3.84 24.76
C ALA A 384 8.41 3.16 24.17
N LEU A 385 8.23 2.17 23.28
CA LEU A 385 9.35 1.53 22.59
C LEU A 385 10.13 2.54 21.72
N ILE A 386 9.42 3.35 20.93
CA ILE A 386 10.05 4.33 20.03
C ILE A 386 10.77 5.42 20.84
N ASP A 387 10.14 5.93 21.90
CA ASP A 387 10.72 6.97 22.75
C ASP A 387 11.96 6.46 23.51
N ALA A 388 11.96 5.18 23.89
CA ALA A 388 13.13 4.50 24.47
C ALA A 388 14.21 4.12 23.45
N LYS A 389 14.05 4.49 22.16
CA LYS A 389 14.93 4.12 21.03
C LYS A 389 15.07 2.60 20.85
N LEU A 390 14.07 1.85 21.25
CA LEU A 390 13.95 0.42 21.02
C LEU A 390 13.25 0.16 19.70
N GLN A 391 13.41 -1.06 19.17
CA GLN A 391 12.73 -1.47 17.96
C GLN A 391 11.21 -1.49 18.21
N ALA A 392 10.48 -0.83 17.31
CA ALA A 392 9.02 -0.83 17.35
C ALA A 392 8.45 -2.26 17.19
N GLY A 393 7.32 -2.53 17.84
CA GLY A 393 6.60 -3.78 17.68
C GLY A 393 6.08 -3.95 16.25
N THR A 394 6.00 -5.21 15.78
CA THR A 394 5.41 -5.48 14.46
C THR A 394 3.92 -5.12 14.46
N VAL A 395 3.42 -4.66 13.33
CA VAL A 395 2.00 -4.31 13.16
C VAL A 395 1.09 -5.50 13.52
N GLY A 396 1.46 -6.71 13.12
CA GLY A 396 0.71 -7.92 13.44
C GLY A 396 0.64 -8.20 14.94
N SER A 397 1.76 -8.11 15.67
CA SER A 397 1.80 -8.33 17.11
C SER A 397 1.02 -7.25 17.89
N LEU A 398 1.20 -5.98 17.48
CA LEU A 398 0.51 -4.85 18.07
C LEU A 398 -1.01 -4.94 17.87
N THR A 399 -1.48 -5.22 16.65
CA THR A 399 -2.92 -5.35 16.40
C THR A 399 -3.55 -6.53 17.15
N ASN A 400 -2.81 -7.64 17.34
CA ASN A 400 -3.29 -8.75 18.16
C ASN A 400 -3.36 -8.37 19.64
N ARG A 401 -2.35 -7.66 20.17
CA ARG A 401 -2.36 -7.13 21.54
C ARG A 401 -3.55 -6.21 21.77
N ILE A 402 -3.78 -5.24 20.89
CA ILE A 402 -4.93 -4.32 20.95
C ILE A 402 -6.27 -5.08 21.00
N LYS A 403 -6.41 -6.16 20.24
CA LYS A 403 -7.63 -7.01 20.29
C LYS A 403 -7.81 -7.67 21.65
N VAL A 404 -6.72 -8.14 22.26
CA VAL A 404 -6.76 -8.74 23.61
C VAL A 404 -7.09 -7.67 24.65
N GLU A 405 -6.50 -6.49 24.57
CA GLU A 405 -6.79 -5.36 25.48
C GLU A 405 -8.28 -4.98 25.40
N ALA A 406 -8.82 -4.82 24.18
CA ALA A 406 -10.25 -4.54 23.98
C ALA A 406 -11.17 -5.63 24.56
N PHE A 407 -10.75 -6.88 24.51
CA PHE A 407 -11.47 -7.98 25.16
C PHE A 407 -11.39 -7.91 26.69
N LEU A 408 -10.20 -7.67 27.23
CA LEU A 408 -10.00 -7.54 28.69
C LEU A 408 -10.75 -6.34 29.25
N ASP A 409 -10.83 -5.23 28.52
CA ASP A 409 -11.66 -4.08 28.92
C ASP A 409 -13.15 -4.46 29.00
N SER A 410 -13.65 -5.25 28.07
CA SER A 410 -15.02 -5.77 28.11
C SER A 410 -15.27 -6.68 29.32
N VAL A 411 -14.28 -7.51 29.68
CA VAL A 411 -14.32 -8.36 30.87
C VAL A 411 -14.29 -7.52 32.14
N LYS A 412 -13.44 -6.48 32.15
CA LYS A 412 -13.35 -5.55 33.29
C LYS A 412 -14.68 -4.82 33.51
N GLU A 413 -15.31 -4.28 32.47
CA GLU A 413 -16.65 -3.65 32.55
C GLU A 413 -17.69 -4.62 33.16
N LEU A 414 -17.60 -5.91 32.80
CA LEU A 414 -18.50 -6.93 33.34
C LEU A 414 -18.28 -7.16 34.84
N ILE A 415 -17.01 -7.29 35.28
CA ILE A 415 -16.67 -7.56 36.69
C ILE A 415 -17.06 -6.38 37.58
N TYR A 416 -16.88 -5.15 37.11
CA TYR A 416 -17.15 -3.93 37.89
C TYR A 416 -18.57 -3.36 37.68
N SER A 417 -19.48 -4.10 36.99
CA SER A 417 -20.86 -3.69 36.86
C SER A 417 -21.64 -3.89 38.16
N ASP A 418 -22.69 -3.11 38.42
CA ASP A 418 -23.54 -3.23 39.58
C ASP A 418 -24.20 -4.62 39.73
N ASN A 419 -24.46 -5.27 38.58
CA ASN A 419 -24.97 -6.65 38.53
C ASN A 419 -24.18 -7.49 37.52
N PRO A 420 -23.05 -8.10 37.93
CA PRO A 420 -22.18 -8.85 37.00
C PRO A 420 -22.88 -10.02 36.30
N LYS A 421 -23.84 -10.68 36.98
CA LYS A 421 -24.57 -11.81 36.40
C LYS A 421 -25.46 -11.37 35.22
N GLU A 422 -26.23 -10.30 35.41
CA GLU A 422 -27.09 -9.73 34.36
C GLU A 422 -26.25 -9.19 33.18
N ALA A 423 -25.14 -8.50 33.51
CA ALA A 423 -24.18 -8.00 32.53
C ALA A 423 -23.58 -9.16 31.70
N TYR A 424 -23.24 -10.29 32.36
CA TYR A 424 -22.75 -11.48 31.67
C TYR A 424 -23.81 -12.09 30.73
N GLU A 425 -25.04 -12.26 31.19
CA GLU A 425 -26.15 -12.81 30.38
C GLU A 425 -26.40 -11.93 29.16
N LYS A 426 -26.40 -10.60 29.33
CA LYS A 426 -26.54 -9.63 28.24
C LYS A 426 -25.40 -9.74 27.24
N ILE A 427 -24.14 -9.70 27.69
CA ILE A 427 -22.96 -9.81 26.82
C ILE A 427 -22.95 -11.17 26.10
N SER A 428 -23.27 -12.25 26.83
CA SER A 428 -23.34 -13.59 26.23
C SER A 428 -24.38 -13.66 25.11
N LYS A 429 -25.59 -13.14 25.34
CA LYS A 429 -26.65 -13.05 24.36
C LYS A 429 -26.20 -12.22 23.13
N ASP A 430 -25.56 -11.09 23.38
CA ASP A 430 -25.06 -10.18 22.35
C ASP A 430 -23.97 -10.83 21.50
N LEU A 431 -23.03 -11.55 22.13
CA LEU A 431 -21.98 -12.31 21.44
C LEU A 431 -22.56 -13.43 20.60
N MET A 432 -23.49 -14.22 21.14
CA MET A 432 -24.17 -15.29 20.36
C MET A 432 -24.93 -14.70 19.16
N GLY A 433 -25.53 -13.51 19.30
CA GLY A 433 -26.17 -12.81 18.17
C GLY A 433 -25.18 -12.31 17.11
N ILE A 434 -23.91 -12.02 17.44
CA ILE A 434 -22.86 -11.69 16.49
C ILE A 434 -22.42 -12.95 15.71
N TYR A 435 -22.35 -14.09 16.38
CA TYR A 435 -21.91 -15.38 15.82
C TYR A 435 -23.06 -16.29 15.40
N GLU A 436 -24.22 -15.73 15.13
CA GLU A 436 -25.39 -16.45 14.63
C GLU A 436 -25.03 -17.38 13.46
N LEU A 437 -25.48 -18.62 13.53
CA LEU A 437 -25.30 -19.58 12.45
C LEU A 437 -26.09 -19.17 11.21
N ARG A 438 -25.46 -19.21 10.08
CA ARG A 438 -26.08 -18.92 8.79
C ARG A 438 -26.21 -20.16 7.97
N SER A 439 -27.31 -20.30 7.27
CA SER A 439 -27.50 -21.41 6.32
C SER A 439 -26.39 -21.44 5.27
N SER A 440 -25.83 -22.62 5.06
CA SER A 440 -24.82 -22.85 4.04
C SER A 440 -25.49 -23.17 2.70
N LYS A 441 -25.09 -22.45 1.65
CA LYS A 441 -25.49 -22.79 0.27
C LYS A 441 -24.81 -24.06 -0.25
N LYS A 442 -23.88 -24.66 0.51
CA LYS A 442 -23.23 -25.94 0.16
C LYS A 442 -24.09 -27.15 0.52
N HIS A 443 -25.03 -26.97 1.43
CA HIS A 443 -25.92 -28.01 1.92
C HIS A 443 -27.35 -27.55 1.73
N MET A 444 -28.00 -28.06 0.69
CA MET A 444 -29.38 -27.74 0.37
C MET A 444 -30.29 -28.78 0.98
N VAL A 445 -31.24 -28.38 1.81
CA VAL A 445 -32.30 -29.24 2.33
C VAL A 445 -33.28 -29.52 1.21
N ASN A 446 -33.73 -30.76 1.10
CA ASN A 446 -34.71 -31.20 0.10
C ASN A 446 -34.23 -31.05 -1.36
N LEU A 447 -32.91 -31.17 -1.61
CA LEU A 447 -32.42 -31.23 -2.97
C LEU A 447 -32.89 -32.52 -3.63
N ASP A 448 -33.69 -32.37 -4.67
CA ASP A 448 -34.12 -33.51 -5.49
C ASP A 448 -32.98 -33.96 -6.41
N MET A 449 -32.31 -35.04 -6.06
CA MET A 449 -31.17 -35.58 -6.81
C MET A 449 -31.56 -36.14 -8.16
N SER A 450 -32.85 -36.53 -8.35
CA SER A 450 -33.32 -37.06 -9.63
C SER A 450 -33.25 -36.06 -10.78
N GLN A 451 -33.23 -34.75 -10.45
CA GLN A 451 -33.05 -33.68 -11.43
C GLN A 451 -31.64 -33.62 -12.04
N TYR A 452 -30.66 -34.30 -11.41
CA TYR A 452 -29.27 -34.34 -11.86
C TYR A 452 -28.90 -35.68 -12.52
N GLU A 453 -29.89 -36.56 -12.70
CA GLU A 453 -29.71 -37.77 -13.52
C GLU A 453 -29.62 -37.36 -14.98
N GLY A 454 -28.55 -37.83 -15.65
CA GLY A 454 -28.36 -37.62 -17.09
C GLY A 454 -29.49 -38.28 -17.87
N LYS A 455 -30.37 -37.48 -18.49
CA LYS A 455 -31.38 -38.00 -19.43
C LYS A 455 -30.72 -38.21 -20.80
N PRO A 456 -30.81 -39.41 -21.41
CA PRO A 456 -30.26 -39.64 -22.73
C PRO A 456 -30.84 -38.64 -23.73
N HIS A 457 -30.00 -37.99 -24.51
CA HIS A 457 -30.43 -37.13 -25.58
C HIS A 457 -31.24 -37.95 -26.61
N LEU A 458 -32.34 -37.44 -27.12
CA LEU A 458 -33.19 -38.09 -28.10
C LEU A 458 -32.40 -38.72 -29.26
N ALA A 459 -31.34 -38.04 -29.75
CA ALA A 459 -30.46 -38.60 -30.79
C ALA A 459 -29.65 -39.84 -30.35
N ALA A 460 -29.42 -40.04 -29.05
CA ALA A 460 -28.77 -41.27 -28.53
C ALA A 460 -29.75 -42.41 -28.38
N GLN A 461 -31.04 -42.13 -28.18
CA GLN A 461 -32.09 -43.17 -28.13
C GLN A 461 -32.33 -43.80 -29.49
N PHE A 462 -32.13 -43.08 -30.59
CA PHE A 462 -32.29 -43.60 -31.96
C PHE A 462 -31.07 -44.36 -32.49
N ARG A 463 -29.90 -44.27 -31.84
CA ARG A 463 -28.72 -45.05 -32.23
C ARG A 463 -28.73 -46.50 -31.76
N ASN A 464 -29.57 -46.83 -30.80
CA ASN A 464 -29.68 -48.20 -30.25
C ASN A 464 -30.84 -49.00 -30.82
N VAL A 465 -31.46 -48.53 -31.90
CA VAL A 465 -32.60 -49.19 -32.57
C VAL A 465 -32.26 -49.50 -34.04
N ALA A 466 -30.96 -49.54 -34.39
CA ALA A 466 -30.51 -49.98 -35.73
C ALA A 466 -29.60 -51.21 -35.61
#